data_3243290a68ace3664a75eddd74f9e137
#
_entry.id   3243290a68ace3664a75eddd74f9e137
#
_cell.length_a   1.000
_cell.length_b   1.000
_cell.length_c   1.000
_cell.angle_alpha   90.00
_cell.angle_beta   90.00
_cell.angle_gamma   90.00
#
_symmetry.space_group_name_H-M   'P 1'
#
loop_
_entity.id
_entity.type
_entity.pdbx_description
1 polymer ?
#
loop_
_entity_poly.entity_id
_entity_poly.type
_entity_poly.pdbx_seq_one_letter_code
_entity_poly.pdbx_strand_id
1 'polypeptide(L)'
;MFKKRTSIKQVEEGKYLSPKFNKEGLIPVITTDYKTKEVLMHGFMNKLALKKTIETGEAFYWSRSRKALWHKGATSGYVQKIKDIRIDDDQDAVWITVDIGQGASCHVGYRSCFYRSVPTKTKKNIKLKFKEKRKKFDPNIIYKGQPNPTKL
;
A
#
# COMPACT_ATOMS: atom_id res chain seq x y z
N MET A 1 8.38 -20.64 2.75
CA MET A 1 7.07 -19.94 2.63
C MET A 1 6.67 -19.81 1.16
N PHE A 2 7.45 -19.19 0.28
CA PHE A 2 7.11 -19.05 -1.14
C PHE A 2 7.67 -20.22 -1.97
N LYS A 3 6.84 -20.75 -2.86
CA LYS A 3 7.26 -21.85 -3.76
C LYS A 3 7.94 -21.31 -5.01
N LYS A 4 8.81 -22.12 -5.60
CA LYS A 4 9.45 -21.81 -6.89
C LYS A 4 8.39 -21.83 -8.00
N ARG A 5 8.49 -20.92 -8.92
CA ARG A 5 7.66 -20.88 -10.14
C ARG A 5 8.22 -21.90 -11.13
N THR A 6 7.41 -22.87 -11.54
CA THR A 6 7.85 -23.99 -12.38
C THR A 6 7.10 -24.12 -13.70
N SER A 7 5.85 -23.65 -13.76
CA SER A 7 5.04 -23.61 -14.98
C SER A 7 3.94 -22.57 -14.87
N ILE A 8 3.38 -22.14 -16.00
CA ILE A 8 2.24 -21.24 -16.06
C ILE A 8 1.06 -21.83 -15.29
N LYS A 9 0.71 -23.08 -15.57
CA LYS A 9 -0.38 -23.78 -14.89
C LYS A 9 -0.20 -23.84 -13.37
N GLN A 10 1.02 -24.07 -12.90
CA GLN A 10 1.31 -24.08 -11.45
C GLN A 10 1.10 -22.69 -10.84
N VAL A 11 1.41 -21.61 -11.56
CA VAL A 11 1.27 -20.25 -11.08
C VAL A 11 -0.19 -19.80 -11.09
N GLU A 12 -0.91 -20.00 -12.20
CA GLU A 12 -2.26 -19.47 -12.41
C GLU A 12 -3.37 -20.32 -11.74
N GLU A 13 -3.18 -21.65 -11.68
CA GLU A 13 -4.21 -22.57 -11.18
C GLU A 13 -3.76 -23.32 -9.91
N GLY A 14 -2.52 -23.19 -9.50
CA GLY A 14 -1.96 -23.89 -8.35
C GLY A 14 -2.41 -23.30 -7.02
N LYS A 15 -2.22 -24.07 -5.94
CA LYS A 15 -2.62 -23.69 -4.56
C LYS A 15 -1.50 -23.07 -3.73
N TYR A 16 -0.34 -22.87 -4.30
CA TYR A 16 0.82 -22.38 -3.55
C TYR A 16 1.20 -20.96 -3.94
N LEU A 17 1.55 -20.18 -2.94
CA LEU A 17 2.05 -18.82 -3.13
C LEU A 17 3.44 -18.85 -3.76
N SER A 18 3.55 -18.33 -4.98
CA SER A 18 4.76 -18.25 -5.81
C SER A 18 4.95 -16.86 -6.39
N PRO A 19 5.14 -15.81 -5.55
CA PRO A 19 5.12 -14.43 -5.99
C PRO A 19 6.22 -14.13 -7.01
N LYS A 20 5.90 -13.27 -7.98
CA LYS A 20 6.85 -12.74 -8.94
C LYS A 20 7.25 -11.33 -8.51
N PHE A 21 8.46 -11.19 -8.04
CA PHE A 21 9.06 -9.89 -7.79
C PHE A 21 9.71 -9.36 -9.06
N ASN A 22 9.67 -8.06 -9.25
CA ASN A 22 10.33 -7.40 -10.38
C ASN A 22 11.88 -7.47 -10.26
N LYS A 23 12.59 -6.82 -11.21
CA LYS A 23 14.07 -6.80 -11.22
C LYS A 23 14.70 -6.18 -9.96
N GLU A 24 13.95 -5.31 -9.29
CA GLU A 24 14.36 -4.67 -8.04
C GLU A 24 13.99 -5.50 -6.80
N GLY A 25 13.41 -6.69 -6.97
CA GLY A 25 12.94 -7.54 -5.89
C GLY A 25 11.65 -7.05 -5.23
N LEU A 26 10.82 -6.29 -5.96
CA LEU A 26 9.60 -5.68 -5.45
C LEU A 26 8.35 -6.21 -6.15
N ILE A 27 7.25 -6.28 -5.40
CA ILE A 27 5.90 -6.55 -5.90
C ILE A 27 4.99 -5.37 -5.53
N PRO A 28 4.17 -4.85 -6.47
CA PRO A 28 3.22 -3.78 -6.17
C PRO A 28 2.10 -4.28 -5.25
N VAL A 29 1.62 -3.38 -4.41
CA VAL A 29 0.54 -3.66 -3.44
C VAL A 29 -0.52 -2.57 -3.52
N ILE A 30 -1.76 -2.99 -3.68
CA ILE A 30 -2.94 -2.13 -3.55
C ILE A 30 -3.55 -2.38 -2.17
N THR A 31 -3.86 -1.30 -1.44
CA THR A 31 -4.45 -1.39 -0.10
C THR A 31 -5.81 -0.72 -0.08
N THR A 32 -6.83 -1.45 0.35
CA THR A 32 -8.21 -0.95 0.48
C THR A 32 -8.72 -1.10 1.90
N ASP A 33 -9.63 -0.23 2.28
CA ASP A 33 -10.41 -0.39 3.53
C ASP A 33 -11.36 -1.59 3.43
N TYR A 34 -11.41 -2.43 4.45
CA TYR A 34 -12.21 -3.65 4.41
C TYR A 34 -13.71 -3.40 4.44
N LYS A 35 -14.17 -2.31 5.07
CA LYS A 35 -15.59 -1.94 5.15
C LYS A 35 -16.05 -1.17 3.92
N THR A 36 -15.38 -0.06 3.62
CA THR A 36 -15.81 0.88 2.59
C THR A 36 -15.36 0.48 1.19
N LYS A 37 -14.36 -0.41 1.08
CA LYS A 37 -13.69 -0.78 -0.18
C LYS A 37 -12.93 0.39 -0.83
N GLU A 38 -12.79 1.48 -0.13
CA GLU A 38 -12.00 2.63 -0.58
C GLU A 38 -10.54 2.23 -0.78
N VAL A 39 -9.93 2.63 -1.88
CA VAL A 39 -8.49 2.49 -2.09
C VAL A 39 -7.77 3.49 -1.19
N LEU A 40 -6.97 2.99 -0.25
CA LEU A 40 -6.26 3.80 0.73
C LEU A 40 -4.89 4.22 0.24
N MET A 41 -4.15 3.29 -0.37
CA MET A 41 -2.81 3.57 -0.90
C MET A 41 -2.37 2.51 -1.90
N HIS A 42 -1.32 2.85 -2.64
CA HIS A 42 -0.49 1.95 -3.42
C HIS A 42 0.93 1.97 -2.84
N GLY A 43 1.55 0.81 -2.78
CA GLY A 43 2.93 0.68 -2.29
C GLY A 43 3.64 -0.50 -2.93
N PHE A 44 4.79 -0.85 -2.36
CA PHE A 44 5.58 -2.00 -2.77
C PHE A 44 5.98 -2.84 -1.56
N MET A 45 6.11 -4.13 -1.78
CA MET A 45 6.71 -5.05 -0.82
C MET A 45 7.91 -5.74 -1.45
N ASN A 46 8.99 -5.89 -0.71
CA ASN A 46 9.99 -6.90 -1.01
C ASN A 46 9.61 -8.24 -0.38
N LYS A 47 10.40 -9.27 -0.60
CA LYS A 47 10.14 -10.61 -0.05
C LYS A 47 9.96 -10.62 1.47
N LEU A 48 10.77 -9.82 2.19
CA LEU A 48 10.70 -9.71 3.65
C LEU A 48 9.42 -9.01 4.11
N ALA A 49 9.04 -7.91 3.45
CA ALA A 49 7.82 -7.17 3.77
C ALA A 49 6.56 -8.04 3.58
N LEU A 50 6.46 -8.74 2.46
CA LEU A 50 5.34 -9.67 2.21
C LEU A 50 5.29 -10.80 3.25
N LYS A 51 6.45 -11.40 3.56
CA LYS A 51 6.55 -12.43 4.60
C LYS A 51 6.07 -11.89 5.96
N LYS A 52 6.58 -10.75 6.40
CA LYS A 52 6.17 -10.13 7.67
C LYS A 52 4.68 -9.79 7.69
N THR A 53 4.14 -9.26 6.61
CA THR A 53 2.71 -8.97 6.50
C THR A 53 1.86 -10.22 6.73
N ILE A 54 2.23 -11.34 6.12
CA ILE A 54 1.53 -12.62 6.29
C ILE A 54 1.67 -13.16 7.72
N GLU A 55 2.86 -13.07 8.29
CA GLU A 55 3.15 -13.64 9.63
C GLU A 55 2.53 -12.84 10.76
N THR A 56 2.50 -11.51 10.66
CA THR A 56 2.04 -10.63 11.75
C THR A 56 0.58 -10.23 11.64
N GLY A 57 -0.01 -10.32 10.45
CA GLY A 57 -1.34 -9.77 10.19
C GLY A 57 -1.38 -8.24 10.18
N GLU A 58 -0.23 -7.57 10.03
CA GLU A 58 -0.10 -6.12 9.91
C GLU A 58 0.69 -5.76 8.65
N ALA A 59 0.36 -4.65 8.00
CA ALA A 59 0.96 -4.30 6.72
C ALA A 59 2.40 -3.77 6.87
N PHE A 60 3.33 -4.45 6.23
CA PHE A 60 4.71 -4.02 6.02
C PHE A 60 4.94 -3.73 4.55
N TYR A 61 5.64 -2.66 4.25
CA TYR A 61 5.99 -2.25 2.89
C TYR A 61 7.51 -2.09 2.75
N TRP A 62 7.94 -1.95 1.53
CA TRP A 62 9.29 -1.50 1.20
C TRP A 62 9.25 -0.04 0.76
N SER A 63 9.89 0.83 1.53
CA SER A 63 10.05 2.23 1.13
C SER A 63 11.16 2.36 0.09
N ARG A 64 10.79 2.68 -1.15
CA ARG A 64 11.75 2.84 -2.25
C ARG A 64 12.67 4.04 -2.04
N SER A 65 12.15 5.14 -1.53
CA SER A 65 12.91 6.37 -1.29
C SER A 65 13.91 6.24 -0.13
N ARG A 66 13.55 5.51 0.93
CA ARG A 66 14.39 5.27 2.10
C ARG A 66 15.20 3.97 2.00
N LYS A 67 14.90 3.11 1.02
CA LYS A 67 15.48 1.77 0.86
C LYS A 67 15.41 0.95 2.17
N ALA A 68 14.24 0.95 2.78
CA ALA A 68 14.02 0.35 4.09
C ALA A 68 12.68 -0.37 4.20
N LEU A 69 12.65 -1.38 5.05
CA LEU A 69 11.41 -2.00 5.50
C LEU A 69 10.59 -0.98 6.30
N TRP A 70 9.29 -0.93 6.02
CA TRP A 70 8.41 0.03 6.64
C TRP A 70 7.16 -0.65 7.22
N HIS A 71 7.07 -0.69 8.55
CA HIS A 71 5.85 -1.09 9.25
C HIS A 71 4.86 0.06 9.22
N LYS A 72 3.77 -0.11 8.49
CA LYS A 72 2.76 0.95 8.33
C LYS A 72 2.07 1.26 9.64
N GLY A 73 2.15 2.52 10.05
CA GLY A 73 1.55 2.99 11.29
C GLY A 73 2.47 2.95 12.51
N ALA A 74 3.71 2.49 12.38
CA ALA A 74 4.67 2.48 13.51
C ALA A 74 4.90 3.88 14.11
N THR A 75 4.92 4.92 13.28
CA THR A 75 5.06 6.31 13.74
C THR A 75 3.72 7.00 13.96
N SER A 76 2.79 6.88 13.00
CA SER A 76 1.49 7.57 13.06
C SER A 76 0.50 6.96 14.06
N GLY A 77 0.71 5.72 14.48
CA GLY A 77 -0.23 4.93 15.27
C GLY A 77 -1.36 4.29 14.46
N TYR A 78 -1.48 4.61 13.17
CA TYR A 78 -2.52 4.06 12.29
C TYR A 78 -2.03 2.79 11.59
N VAL A 79 -1.85 1.74 12.38
CA VAL A 79 -1.47 0.41 11.87
C VAL A 79 -2.57 -0.14 10.97
N GLN A 80 -2.16 -0.75 9.87
CA GLN A 80 -3.05 -1.41 8.93
C GLN A 80 -3.16 -2.89 9.30
N LYS A 81 -4.24 -3.27 9.99
CA LYS A 81 -4.53 -4.67 10.35
C LYS A 81 -5.12 -5.41 9.17
N ILE A 82 -4.49 -6.49 8.76
CA ILE A 82 -4.90 -7.28 7.60
C ILE A 82 -6.22 -8.01 7.87
N LYS A 83 -7.15 -7.90 6.92
CA LYS A 83 -8.40 -8.67 6.90
C LYS A 83 -8.41 -9.71 5.77
N ASP A 84 -7.75 -9.42 4.65
CA ASP A 84 -7.60 -10.35 3.54
C ASP A 84 -6.35 -9.99 2.73
N ILE A 85 -5.72 -10.99 2.15
CA ILE A 85 -4.60 -10.83 1.21
C ILE A 85 -4.94 -11.65 -0.03
N ARG A 86 -4.94 -10.98 -1.17
CA ARG A 86 -5.12 -11.62 -2.48
C ARG A 86 -3.91 -11.36 -3.34
N ILE A 87 -3.68 -12.28 -4.23
CA ILE A 87 -2.65 -12.17 -5.27
C ILE A 87 -3.34 -12.35 -6.61
N ASP A 88 -2.87 -11.67 -7.65
CA ASP A 88 -3.47 -11.77 -8.98
C ASP A 88 -3.10 -13.09 -9.68
N ASP A 89 -3.59 -13.28 -10.88
CA ASP A 89 -3.52 -14.56 -11.61
C ASP A 89 -2.08 -15.03 -11.87
N ASP A 90 -1.19 -14.13 -12.28
CA ASP A 90 0.22 -14.47 -12.52
C ASP A 90 1.15 -14.17 -11.32
N GLN A 91 0.54 -13.81 -10.18
CA GLN A 91 1.17 -13.59 -8.89
C GLN A 91 2.25 -12.49 -8.92
N ASP A 92 2.00 -11.40 -9.64
CA ASP A 92 2.92 -10.25 -9.71
C ASP A 92 2.36 -8.95 -9.12
N ALA A 93 1.13 -8.98 -8.56
CA ALA A 93 0.53 -7.91 -7.79
C ALA A 93 -0.22 -8.44 -6.57
N VAL A 94 -0.17 -7.71 -5.47
CA VAL A 94 -0.84 -8.05 -4.21
C VAL A 94 -1.94 -7.04 -3.93
N TRP A 95 -3.09 -7.52 -3.48
CA TRP A 95 -4.15 -6.71 -2.93
C TRP A 95 -4.39 -7.09 -1.48
N ILE A 96 -4.27 -6.11 -0.58
CA ILE A 96 -4.62 -6.29 0.83
C ILE A 96 -5.84 -5.46 1.19
N THR A 97 -6.74 -6.03 1.98
CA THR A 97 -7.80 -5.29 2.63
C THR A 97 -7.47 -5.16 4.11
N VAL A 98 -7.58 -3.94 4.64
CA VAL A 98 -7.10 -3.60 5.97
C VAL A 98 -8.15 -2.88 6.80
N ASP A 99 -8.05 -3.03 8.11
CA ASP A 99 -8.76 -2.24 9.09
C ASP A 99 -7.83 -1.16 9.64
N ILE A 100 -8.18 0.10 9.46
CA ILE A 100 -7.48 1.25 10.04
C ILE A 100 -8.40 2.07 10.95
N GLY A 101 -9.60 1.56 11.26
CA GLY A 101 -10.60 2.30 12.03
C GLY A 101 -10.93 3.66 11.39
N GLN A 102 -10.90 4.72 12.17
CA GLN A 102 -11.08 6.11 11.72
C GLN A 102 -9.78 6.79 11.30
N GLY A 103 -8.69 6.04 11.18
CA GLY A 103 -7.35 6.54 10.90
C GLY A 103 -7.11 6.96 9.45
N ALA A 104 -5.84 7.17 9.15
CA ALA A 104 -5.37 7.62 7.84
C ALA A 104 -4.20 6.76 7.34
N SER A 105 -4.14 6.56 6.04
CA SER A 105 -3.03 5.87 5.37
C SER A 105 -2.04 6.84 4.72
N CYS A 106 -2.46 8.06 4.43
CA CYS A 106 -1.62 9.06 3.77
C CYS A 106 -0.73 9.80 4.77
N HIS A 107 0.56 9.96 4.44
CA HIS A 107 1.50 10.72 5.28
C HIS A 107 1.16 12.22 5.34
N VAL A 108 0.37 12.74 4.39
CA VAL A 108 -0.13 14.12 4.39
C VAL A 108 -1.25 14.32 5.42
N GLY A 109 -1.79 13.23 5.99
CA GLY A 109 -2.83 13.26 7.02
C GLY A 109 -4.23 12.91 6.52
N TYR A 110 -4.44 12.75 5.22
CA TYR A 110 -5.71 12.30 4.67
C TYR A 110 -5.89 10.78 4.85
N ARG A 111 -7.15 10.32 4.88
CA ARG A 111 -7.48 8.90 5.01
C ARG A 111 -6.89 8.09 3.87
N SER A 112 -7.15 8.51 2.63
CA SER A 112 -6.59 7.90 1.42
C SER A 112 -5.46 8.74 0.85
N CYS A 113 -4.46 8.08 0.27
CA CYS A 113 -3.46 8.76 -0.57
C CYS A 113 -4.08 9.35 -1.84
N PHE A 114 -5.24 8.82 -2.25
CA PHE A 114 -5.99 9.26 -3.43
C PHE A 114 -7.06 10.30 -3.08
N TYR A 115 -6.73 11.27 -2.23
CA TYR A 115 -7.64 12.30 -1.72
C TYR A 115 -7.96 13.42 -2.72
N ARG A 116 -7.40 13.38 -3.91
CA ARG A 116 -7.65 14.37 -4.98
C ARG A 116 -8.01 13.65 -6.28
N SER A 117 -8.93 14.24 -7.05
CA SER A 117 -9.29 13.75 -8.37
C SER A 117 -8.75 14.65 -9.47
N VAL A 118 -8.50 14.03 -10.62
CA VAL A 118 -8.11 14.69 -11.87
C VAL A 118 -9.38 14.86 -12.70
N PRO A 119 -9.75 16.10 -13.14
CA PRO A 119 -10.87 16.28 -14.04
C PRO A 119 -10.56 15.68 -15.41
N THR A 120 -11.60 15.12 -16.04
CA THR A 120 -11.51 14.56 -17.39
C THR A 120 -12.19 15.46 -18.42
N LYS A 121 -12.00 15.18 -19.70
CA LYS A 121 -12.62 15.91 -20.84
C LYS A 121 -12.29 17.42 -20.82
N THR A 122 -11.07 17.78 -20.41
CA THR A 122 -10.59 19.16 -20.39
C THR A 122 -9.27 19.27 -21.17
N LYS A 123 -9.09 20.39 -21.89
CA LYS A 123 -7.84 20.73 -22.61
C LYS A 123 -7.07 21.89 -21.93
N LYS A 124 -7.63 22.43 -20.83
CA LYS A 124 -7.02 23.56 -20.07
C LYS A 124 -6.09 23.03 -18.98
N ASN A 125 -5.37 23.93 -18.33
CA ASN A 125 -4.58 23.63 -17.15
C ASN A 125 -5.41 22.87 -16.12
N ILE A 126 -4.93 21.71 -15.69
CA ILE A 126 -5.64 20.81 -14.81
C ILE A 126 -5.45 21.25 -13.36
N LYS A 127 -6.56 21.57 -12.70
CA LYS A 127 -6.61 21.80 -11.26
C LYS A 127 -7.18 20.57 -10.57
N LEU A 128 -6.47 20.02 -9.60
CA LEU A 128 -6.94 18.87 -8.83
C LEU A 128 -8.12 19.29 -7.92
N LYS A 129 -9.09 18.38 -7.78
CA LYS A 129 -10.24 18.55 -6.89
C LYS A 129 -10.08 17.68 -5.66
N PHE A 130 -10.12 18.29 -4.47
CA PHE A 130 -10.08 17.56 -3.20
C PHE A 130 -11.36 16.76 -2.98
N LYS A 131 -11.21 15.46 -2.70
CA LYS A 131 -12.29 14.54 -2.34
C LYS A 131 -12.47 14.43 -0.84
N GLU A 132 -11.40 14.59 -0.09
CA GLU A 132 -11.42 14.67 1.36
C GLU A 132 -11.24 16.14 1.79
N LYS A 133 -12.13 16.61 2.67
CA LYS A 133 -12.14 18.02 3.12
C LYS A 133 -11.22 18.28 4.30
N ARG A 134 -10.94 17.24 5.11
CA ARG A 134 -10.19 17.36 6.37
C ARG A 134 -9.15 16.25 6.49
N LYS A 135 -7.99 16.61 7.00
CA LYS A 135 -6.97 15.67 7.44
C LYS A 135 -7.43 14.97 8.71
N LYS A 136 -7.01 13.74 8.93
CA LYS A 136 -7.24 12.97 10.16
C LYS A 136 -6.21 13.28 11.24
N PHE A 137 -5.03 13.77 10.84
CA PHE A 137 -3.99 14.25 11.73
C PHE A 137 -3.16 15.38 11.08
N ASP A 138 -2.40 16.11 11.90
CA ASP A 138 -1.42 17.08 11.42
C ASP A 138 -0.05 16.38 11.22
N PRO A 139 0.44 16.28 9.98
CA PRO A 139 1.72 15.64 9.71
C PRO A 139 2.91 16.38 10.33
N ASN A 140 2.82 17.69 10.56
CA ASN A 140 3.87 18.47 11.21
C ASN A 140 4.05 18.07 12.68
N ILE A 141 3.00 17.57 13.33
CA ILE A 141 3.06 17.05 14.71
C ILE A 141 3.53 15.61 14.70
N ILE A 142 2.85 14.74 13.94
CA ILE A 142 3.09 13.29 13.92
C ILE A 142 4.49 12.93 13.40
N TYR A 143 4.95 13.63 12.35
CA TYR A 143 6.25 13.39 11.70
C TYR A 143 7.27 14.49 11.98
N LYS A 144 7.14 15.17 13.13
CA LYS A 144 8.08 16.23 13.54
C LYS A 144 9.53 15.73 13.47
N GLY A 145 10.38 16.48 12.77
CA GLY A 145 11.81 16.14 12.61
C GLY A 145 12.10 15.02 11.61
N GLN A 146 11.08 14.44 10.97
CA GLN A 146 11.28 13.43 9.93
C GLN A 146 11.19 14.06 8.53
N PRO A 147 12.05 13.64 7.58
CA PRO A 147 11.99 14.14 6.20
C PRO A 147 10.70 13.70 5.50
N ASN A 148 10.15 14.58 4.68
CA ASN A 148 9.02 14.23 3.82
C ASN A 148 9.44 13.15 2.83
N PRO A 149 8.68 12.04 2.67
CA PRO A 149 9.02 10.97 1.72
C PRO A 149 8.84 11.38 0.26
N THR A 150 8.07 12.46 -0.02
CA THR A 150 7.92 12.99 -1.38
C THR A 150 9.23 13.63 -1.83
N LYS A 151 9.70 13.24 -3.01
CA LYS A 151 10.87 13.84 -3.67
C LYS A 151 10.42 14.73 -4.82
N LEU A 152 11.09 15.86 -5.02
CA LEU A 152 10.88 16.79 -6.15
C LEU A 152 11.74 16.41 -7.33
#